data_3cc0f21ad93dff7fcf08463e1bdba014
#
_entry.id   3cc0f21ad93dff7fcf08463e1bdba014
#
_cell.length_a   1.000
_cell.length_b   1.000
_cell.length_c   1.000
_cell.angle_alpha   90.00
_cell.angle_beta   90.00
_cell.angle_gamma   90.00
#
_symmetry.space_group_name_H-M   'P 1'
#
loop_
_entity.id
_entity.type
_entity.pdbx_description
1 polymer ?
#
loop_
_entity_poly.entity_id
_entity_poly.type
_entity_poly.pdbx_seq_one_letter_code
_entity_poly.pdbx_strand_id
1 'polypeptide(L)'
;MFHLLILTTLLIGCDGAGKESVDSDKLRRDPPETELTDKDLRKLTKEAILRFRTGNNQETYALIHHSLKDFDAYIAGENTFNYSNRTGFDLTIKVPAAQFDSLLNYIVNNANINELKNKSIQINDVTEEFIDIQARINIKKEAEQKLTELLQQSGNLSVTLEIQKQLTDLRADIESVEGRLKYLSDQVDYSTIRISFHENTKYSKRFFVDLWDALKNGWQVFLHVLTLLANLWVVVFVFFLLRFGYKYYKRRIEDRKNNHR
;
A
#
# COMPACT_ATOMS: atom_id res chain seq x y z
N MET A 1 -21.43 9.30 65.05
CA MET A 1 -22.18 10.54 65.13
C MET A 1 -23.17 10.52 63.98
N PHE A 2 -24.42 10.06 64.25
CA PHE A 2 -25.63 10.86 64.22
C PHE A 2 -26.09 11.18 62.78
N HIS A 3 -27.25 10.89 62.23
CA HIS A 3 -28.61 10.41 62.58
C HIS A 3 -29.20 9.88 61.28
N LEU A 4 -29.87 8.74 61.11
CA LEU A 4 -31.14 8.17 61.63
C LEU A 4 -32.29 9.15 61.56
N LEU A 5 -33.28 8.84 60.70
CA LEU A 5 -34.74 9.01 60.86
C LEU A 5 -35.41 8.65 59.51
N ILE A 6 -36.06 7.48 59.29
CA ILE A 6 -37.38 7.02 59.79
C ILE A 6 -38.50 8.04 59.48
N LEU A 7 -39.43 7.66 58.60
CA LEU A 7 -40.90 7.79 58.76
C LEU A 7 -41.60 7.11 57.57
N THR A 8 -42.11 6.02 57.68
CA THR A 8 -43.38 5.30 57.86
C THR A 8 -44.67 6.08 57.52
N THR A 9 -45.58 5.25 57.01
CA THR A 9 -47.05 5.35 56.90
C THR A 9 -47.61 5.83 55.58
N LEU A 10 -48.68 5.30 54.96
CA LEU A 10 -49.81 4.52 55.42
C LEU A 10 -50.52 3.90 54.20
N LEU A 11 -51.07 2.72 54.39
CA LEU A 11 -52.04 2.02 53.59
C LEU A 11 -53.37 2.80 53.48
N ILE A 12 -54.02 2.74 52.31
CA ILE A 12 -55.48 2.59 52.20
C ILE A 12 -55.77 1.82 50.93
N GLY A 13 -56.37 0.66 51.05
CA GLY A 13 -56.96 -0.15 50.02
C GLY A 13 -58.30 0.35 49.54
N CYS A 14 -58.66 -0.06 48.34
CA CYS A 14 -60.07 -0.23 48.01
C CYS A 14 -60.24 -1.31 46.96
N ASP A 15 -61.08 -2.22 47.31
CA ASP A 15 -61.58 -3.41 46.69
C ASP A 15 -62.48 -3.06 45.51
N GLY A 16 -62.49 -3.93 44.47
CA GLY A 16 -63.34 -3.75 43.30
C GLY A 16 -63.21 -4.92 42.33
N ALA A 17 -63.99 -5.95 42.59
CA ALA A 17 -64.08 -7.15 41.76
C ALA A 17 -64.59 -6.88 40.35
N GLY A 18 -63.95 -7.52 39.38
CA GLY A 18 -64.39 -7.62 38.00
C GLY A 18 -63.64 -8.73 37.29
N LYS A 19 -64.07 -9.98 37.43
CA LYS A 19 -63.63 -11.10 36.60
C LYS A 19 -64.22 -10.92 35.23
N GLU A 20 -63.37 -10.60 34.25
CA GLU A 20 -63.60 -10.94 32.87
C GLU A 20 -62.42 -11.81 32.38
N SER A 21 -62.73 -13.08 32.14
CA SER A 21 -61.87 -14.06 31.51
C SER A 21 -61.73 -13.70 30.04
N VAL A 22 -60.65 -13.03 29.65
CA VAL A 22 -60.27 -12.86 28.26
C VAL A 22 -59.43 -14.05 27.87
N ASP A 23 -60.02 -14.80 26.92
CA ASP A 23 -59.52 -15.92 26.18
C ASP A 23 -58.08 -15.66 25.62
N SER A 24 -57.09 -16.31 26.20
CA SER A 24 -55.64 -16.15 25.87
C SER A 24 -55.18 -17.08 24.75
N ASP A 25 -56.07 -17.42 23.81
CA ASP A 25 -55.72 -18.36 22.76
C ASP A 25 -55.73 -17.79 21.32
N LYS A 26 -55.44 -16.50 21.15
CA LYS A 26 -55.29 -15.92 19.79
C LYS A 26 -54.23 -14.84 19.72
N LEU A 27 -52.98 -15.17 19.97
CA LEU A 27 -51.83 -14.40 19.49
C LEU A 27 -50.57 -15.26 19.49
N ARG A 28 -50.67 -16.41 18.86
CA ARG A 28 -49.49 -17.06 18.29
C ARG A 28 -49.11 -16.25 17.06
N ARG A 29 -48.37 -15.17 17.27
CA ARG A 29 -47.64 -14.55 16.18
C ARG A 29 -46.57 -15.53 15.78
N ASP A 30 -46.67 -16.02 14.57
CA ASP A 30 -45.54 -16.70 13.89
C ASP A 30 -44.31 -15.83 14.08
N PRO A 31 -43.13 -16.44 14.34
CA PRO A 31 -41.89 -15.67 14.38
C PRO A 31 -41.79 -14.92 13.05
N PRO A 32 -41.36 -13.66 13.05
CA PRO A 32 -41.24 -12.91 11.84
C PRO A 32 -40.34 -13.71 10.90
N GLU A 33 -40.89 -13.96 9.73
CA GLU A 33 -40.16 -14.39 8.54
C GLU A 33 -38.84 -13.63 8.55
N THR A 34 -37.71 -14.34 8.50
CA THR A 34 -36.37 -13.79 8.62
C THR A 34 -36.29 -12.59 7.68
N GLU A 35 -36.42 -11.37 8.22
CA GLU A 35 -36.05 -10.16 7.49
C GLU A 35 -34.63 -10.40 7.03
N LEU A 36 -34.46 -10.65 5.73
CA LEU A 36 -33.16 -10.53 5.05
C LEU A 36 -32.63 -9.17 5.48
N THR A 37 -31.69 -9.19 6.38
CA THR A 37 -31.18 -7.97 7.02
C THR A 37 -30.74 -7.08 5.87
N ASP A 38 -31.23 -5.86 5.80
CA ASP A 38 -30.87 -4.80 4.82
C ASP A 38 -29.35 -4.69 4.58
N LYS A 39 -28.57 -5.26 5.47
CA LYS A 39 -27.11 -5.40 5.44
C LYS A 39 -26.61 -6.36 4.34
N ASP A 40 -27.39 -7.42 4.01
CA ASP A 40 -26.98 -8.41 2.99
C ASP A 40 -27.27 -7.94 1.55
N LEU A 41 -28.08 -6.89 1.40
CA LEU A 41 -28.42 -6.31 0.10
C LEU A 41 -27.45 -5.20 -0.33
N ARG A 42 -26.59 -4.71 0.57
CA ARG A 42 -25.70 -3.60 0.27
C ARG A 42 -24.46 -4.05 -0.50
N LYS A 43 -24.16 -3.33 -1.56
CA LYS A 43 -22.93 -3.48 -2.33
C LYS A 43 -21.86 -2.56 -1.73
N LEU A 44 -20.99 -3.13 -0.89
CA LEU A 44 -19.95 -2.39 -0.18
C LEU A 44 -18.58 -2.67 -0.79
N THR A 45 -17.85 -1.63 -1.10
CA THR A 45 -16.42 -1.77 -1.43
C THR A 45 -15.58 -1.41 -0.21
N LYS A 46 -14.60 -2.25 0.14
CA LYS A 46 -13.71 -2.04 1.28
C LYS A 46 -12.27 -1.89 0.81
N GLU A 47 -11.61 -0.87 1.33
CA GLU A 47 -10.19 -0.66 1.12
C GLU A 47 -9.49 -0.37 2.46
N ALA A 48 -8.36 -1.04 2.72
CA ALA A 48 -7.49 -0.73 3.85
C ALA A 48 -6.12 -0.29 3.38
N ILE A 49 -5.55 0.71 4.06
CA ILE A 49 -4.17 1.14 3.91
C ILE A 49 -3.47 0.91 5.24
N LEU A 50 -2.46 0.06 5.23
CA LEU A 50 -1.66 -0.28 6.39
C LEU A 50 -0.21 0.10 6.14
N ARG A 51 0.35 1.00 6.96
CA ARG A 51 1.76 1.39 6.90
C ARG A 51 2.42 1.19 8.25
N PHE A 52 3.50 0.42 8.29
CA PHE A 52 4.21 0.14 9.54
C PHE A 52 5.71 -0.09 9.34
N ARG A 53 6.42 -0.04 10.45
CA ARG A 53 7.82 -0.43 10.53
C ARG A 53 7.92 -1.81 11.17
N THR A 54 8.71 -2.67 10.56
CA THR A 54 9.00 -4.00 11.09
C THR A 54 10.45 -4.12 11.56
N GLY A 55 10.72 -5.15 12.36
CA GLY A 55 12.07 -5.52 12.77
C GLY A 55 12.81 -6.38 11.75
N ASN A 56 12.07 -7.14 10.92
CA ASN A 56 12.60 -8.02 9.88
C ASN A 56 11.63 -8.08 8.71
N ASN A 57 12.05 -7.52 7.57
CA ASN A 57 11.25 -7.49 6.35
C ASN A 57 10.95 -8.87 5.78
N GLN A 58 11.94 -9.77 5.77
CA GLN A 58 11.82 -11.10 5.19
C GLN A 58 10.80 -11.96 5.97
N GLU A 59 10.86 -11.89 7.28
CA GLU A 59 9.95 -12.60 8.17
C GLU A 59 8.52 -12.08 8.02
N THR A 60 8.36 -10.75 8.00
CA THR A 60 7.06 -10.10 7.80
C THR A 60 6.46 -10.45 6.42
N TYR A 61 7.29 -10.41 5.37
CA TYR A 61 6.86 -10.80 4.03
C TYR A 61 6.41 -12.26 3.99
N ALA A 62 7.22 -13.18 4.54
CA ALA A 62 6.90 -14.59 4.58
C ALA A 62 5.59 -14.88 5.34
N LEU A 63 5.38 -14.20 6.47
CA LEU A 63 4.14 -14.30 7.25
C LEU A 63 2.93 -13.85 6.44
N ILE A 64 3.00 -12.67 5.81
CA ILE A 64 1.91 -12.16 4.96
C ILE A 64 1.66 -13.14 3.82
N HIS A 65 2.68 -13.55 3.11
CA HIS A 65 2.54 -14.46 1.96
C HIS A 65 1.93 -15.81 2.35
N HIS A 66 2.29 -16.36 3.51
CA HIS A 66 1.69 -17.61 4.01
C HIS A 66 0.22 -17.43 4.35
N SER A 67 -0.15 -16.32 5.00
CA SER A 67 -1.53 -16.07 5.40
C SER A 67 -2.50 -15.95 4.24
N LEU A 68 -2.02 -15.55 3.05
CA LEU A 68 -2.91 -15.35 1.89
C LEU A 68 -3.69 -16.61 1.52
N LYS A 69 -3.08 -17.79 1.65
CA LYS A 69 -3.72 -19.06 1.33
C LYS A 69 -4.88 -19.40 2.28
N ASP A 70 -4.74 -19.04 3.54
CA ASP A 70 -5.73 -19.33 4.58
C ASP A 70 -6.99 -18.44 4.44
N PHE A 71 -6.85 -17.32 3.73
CA PHE A 71 -7.93 -16.33 3.53
C PHE A 71 -8.36 -16.21 2.06
N ASP A 72 -8.02 -17.15 1.19
CA ASP A 72 -8.33 -17.12 -0.25
C ASP A 72 -7.92 -15.78 -0.92
N ALA A 73 -6.86 -15.16 -0.40
CA ALA A 73 -6.35 -13.90 -0.87
C ALA A 73 -5.17 -14.08 -1.84
N TYR A 74 -4.92 -13.06 -2.66
CA TYR A 74 -3.78 -13.07 -3.57
C TYR A 74 -3.13 -11.69 -3.69
N ILE A 75 -1.84 -11.67 -4.07
CA ILE A 75 -1.11 -10.45 -4.35
C ILE A 75 -1.45 -9.98 -5.77
N ALA A 76 -2.09 -8.82 -5.87
CA ALA A 76 -2.40 -8.17 -7.15
C ALA A 76 -1.26 -7.26 -7.62
N GLY A 77 -0.40 -6.81 -6.72
CA GLY A 77 0.76 -5.99 -7.04
C GLY A 77 1.79 -6.03 -5.91
N GLU A 78 3.05 -6.08 -6.30
CA GLU A 78 4.19 -6.06 -5.39
C GLU A 78 5.26 -5.11 -5.92
N ASN A 79 5.79 -4.29 -5.04
CA ASN A 79 6.93 -3.43 -5.33
C ASN A 79 7.91 -3.46 -4.16
N THR A 80 9.19 -3.64 -4.46
CA THR A 80 10.26 -3.60 -3.48
C THR A 80 11.03 -2.30 -3.63
N PHE A 81 11.25 -1.58 -2.54
CA PHE A 81 12.05 -0.36 -2.55
C PHE A 81 13.25 -0.48 -1.61
N ASN A 82 14.36 0.11 -2.04
CA ASN A 82 15.59 0.14 -1.26
C ASN A 82 16.19 1.54 -1.30
N TYR A 83 16.03 2.28 -0.21
CA TYR A 83 16.65 3.58 0.01
C TYR A 83 17.84 3.45 0.96
N SER A 84 18.71 4.46 1.01
CA SER A 84 19.96 4.43 1.80
C SER A 84 19.78 3.99 3.25
N ASN A 85 18.62 4.23 3.87
CA ASN A 85 18.34 3.94 5.27
C ASN A 85 17.11 3.06 5.50
N ARG A 86 16.42 2.63 4.43
CA ARG A 86 15.18 1.85 4.50
C ARG A 86 15.09 0.88 3.34
N THR A 87 14.80 -0.36 3.65
CA THR A 87 14.39 -1.37 2.66
C THR A 87 12.99 -1.81 3.04
N GLY A 88 12.12 -1.99 2.06
CA GLY A 88 10.74 -2.38 2.35
C GLY A 88 9.98 -2.86 1.13
N PHE A 89 8.71 -3.17 1.36
CA PHE A 89 7.77 -3.71 0.41
C PHE A 89 6.48 -2.91 0.40
N ASP A 90 5.93 -2.71 -0.79
CA ASP A 90 4.57 -2.24 -1.01
C ASP A 90 3.78 -3.38 -1.66
N LEU A 91 2.80 -3.90 -0.95
CA LEU A 91 1.96 -5.01 -1.38
C LEU A 91 0.52 -4.54 -1.58
N THR A 92 -0.08 -4.91 -2.70
CA THR A 92 -1.52 -4.76 -2.95
C THR A 92 -2.14 -6.14 -2.95
N ILE A 93 -2.97 -6.41 -1.95
CA ILE A 93 -3.60 -7.71 -1.72
C ILE A 93 -5.08 -7.59 -2.03
N LYS A 94 -5.61 -8.54 -2.79
CA LYS A 94 -7.03 -8.75 -3.01
C LYS A 94 -7.50 -9.92 -2.16
N VAL A 95 -8.58 -9.70 -1.43
CA VAL A 95 -9.16 -10.67 -0.51
C VAL A 95 -10.68 -10.68 -0.65
N PRO A 96 -11.36 -11.83 -0.62
CA PRO A 96 -12.82 -11.89 -0.60
C PRO A 96 -13.40 -10.99 0.49
N ALA A 97 -14.47 -10.25 0.17
CA ALA A 97 -15.03 -9.23 1.06
C ALA A 97 -15.40 -9.77 2.46
N ALA A 98 -15.80 -11.05 2.54
CA ALA A 98 -16.10 -11.74 3.79
C ALA A 98 -14.87 -11.97 4.68
N GLN A 99 -13.68 -12.13 4.08
CA GLN A 99 -12.42 -12.42 4.77
C GLN A 99 -11.58 -11.17 5.08
N PHE A 100 -12.01 -10.01 4.58
CA PHE A 100 -11.26 -8.76 4.70
C PHE A 100 -10.88 -8.40 6.14
N ASP A 101 -11.85 -8.39 7.04
CA ASP A 101 -11.62 -7.99 8.43
C ASP A 101 -10.74 -9.02 9.17
N SER A 102 -10.92 -10.32 8.85
CA SER A 102 -10.15 -11.43 9.43
C SER A 102 -8.68 -11.35 9.01
N LEU A 103 -8.40 -11.20 7.71
CA LEU A 103 -7.03 -11.07 7.19
C LEU A 103 -6.35 -9.81 7.73
N LEU A 104 -7.05 -8.66 7.73
CA LEU A 104 -6.50 -7.41 8.22
C LEU A 104 -6.09 -7.51 9.69
N ASN A 105 -6.96 -8.10 10.53
CA ASN A 105 -6.67 -8.30 11.95
C ASN A 105 -5.56 -9.33 12.16
N TYR A 106 -5.52 -10.40 11.37
CA TYR A 106 -4.44 -11.37 11.43
C TYR A 106 -3.08 -10.72 11.17
N ILE A 107 -2.97 -9.92 10.11
CA ILE A 107 -1.73 -9.21 9.77
C ILE A 107 -1.34 -8.23 10.87
N VAL A 108 -2.27 -7.42 11.38
CA VAL A 108 -1.97 -6.43 12.43
C VAL A 108 -1.48 -7.10 13.72
N ASN A 109 -2.00 -8.28 14.07
CA ASN A 109 -1.66 -8.96 15.31
C ASN A 109 -0.40 -9.84 15.21
N ASN A 110 -0.08 -10.37 14.04
CA ASN A 110 1.00 -11.36 13.86
C ASN A 110 2.22 -10.80 13.09
N ALA A 111 2.06 -9.77 12.25
CA ALA A 111 3.19 -9.12 11.62
C ALA A 111 4.04 -8.44 12.71
N ASN A 112 5.34 -8.65 12.67
CA ASN A 112 6.33 -8.14 13.65
C ASN A 112 6.39 -6.60 13.64
N ILE A 113 5.25 -5.96 14.01
CA ILE A 113 5.03 -4.51 13.92
C ILE A 113 5.73 -3.82 15.09
N ASN A 114 6.86 -3.17 14.82
CA ASN A 114 7.56 -2.34 15.81
C ASN A 114 6.88 -0.98 16.00
N GLU A 115 6.30 -0.43 14.94
CA GLU A 115 5.63 0.86 14.95
C GLU A 115 4.58 0.92 13.85
N LEU A 116 3.33 1.03 14.23
CA LEU A 116 2.22 1.25 13.31
C LEU A 116 2.14 2.74 12.98
N LYS A 117 2.41 3.10 11.72
CA LYS A 117 2.41 4.51 11.26
C LYS A 117 1.05 4.98 10.79
N ASN A 118 0.35 4.11 10.07
CA ASN A 118 -0.98 4.43 9.56
C ASN A 118 -1.81 3.14 9.42
N LYS A 119 -3.05 3.20 9.88
CA LYS A 119 -4.11 2.22 9.58
C LYS A 119 -5.35 3.02 9.21
N SER A 120 -5.76 2.93 7.95
CA SER A 120 -6.98 3.58 7.44
C SER A 120 -7.84 2.51 6.79
N ILE A 121 -9.13 2.52 7.09
CA ILE A 121 -10.12 1.63 6.46
C ILE A 121 -11.18 2.55 5.86
N GLN A 122 -11.44 2.37 4.58
CA GLN A 122 -12.49 3.08 3.85
C GLN A 122 -13.52 2.06 3.36
N ILE A 123 -14.78 2.35 3.64
CA ILE A 123 -15.92 1.54 3.21
C ILE A 123 -16.83 2.47 2.44
N ASN A 124 -17.10 2.13 1.17
CA ASN A 124 -17.99 2.90 0.32
C ASN A 124 -19.20 2.03 -0.02
N ASP A 125 -20.38 2.57 0.16
CA ASP A 125 -21.63 1.97 -0.30
C ASP A 125 -21.84 2.38 -1.76
N VAL A 126 -21.82 1.38 -2.64
CA VAL A 126 -21.97 1.55 -4.09
C VAL A 126 -23.27 0.92 -4.60
N THR A 127 -24.22 0.64 -3.71
CA THR A 127 -25.47 -0.03 -4.01
C THR A 127 -26.28 0.76 -5.03
N GLU A 128 -26.41 2.06 -4.84
CA GLU A 128 -27.16 2.95 -5.76
C GLU A 128 -26.48 3.00 -7.14
N GLU A 129 -25.15 3.18 -7.18
CA GLU A 129 -24.38 3.16 -8.45
C GLU A 129 -24.55 1.84 -9.19
N PHE A 130 -24.50 0.71 -8.46
CA PHE A 130 -24.67 -0.62 -9.03
C PHE A 130 -26.04 -0.80 -9.69
N ILE A 131 -27.11 -0.40 -8.98
CA ILE A 131 -28.49 -0.48 -9.47
C ILE A 131 -28.70 0.44 -10.69
N ASP A 132 -28.19 1.68 -10.66
CA ASP A 132 -28.30 2.62 -11.76
C ASP A 132 -27.61 2.09 -13.03
N ILE A 133 -26.39 1.59 -12.90
CA ILE A 133 -25.66 0.99 -14.02
C ILE A 133 -26.43 -0.21 -14.58
N GLN A 134 -26.95 -1.07 -13.73
CA GLN A 134 -27.73 -2.23 -14.16
C GLN A 134 -29.02 -1.82 -14.93
N ALA A 135 -29.71 -0.80 -14.43
CA ALA A 135 -30.91 -0.27 -15.10
C ALA A 135 -30.55 0.32 -16.47
N ARG A 136 -29.47 1.07 -16.58
CA ARG A 136 -28.97 1.63 -17.85
C ARG A 136 -28.64 0.55 -18.87
N ILE A 137 -28.01 -0.55 -18.45
CA ILE A 137 -27.72 -1.69 -19.32
C ILE A 137 -29.02 -2.28 -19.88
N ASN A 138 -30.03 -2.49 -19.02
CA ASN A 138 -31.31 -3.06 -19.45
C ASN A 138 -31.99 -2.17 -20.48
N ILE A 139 -32.08 -0.85 -20.26
CA ILE A 139 -32.65 0.12 -21.18
C ILE A 139 -31.94 0.10 -22.56
N LYS A 140 -30.57 0.07 -22.51
CA LYS A 140 -29.77 0.02 -23.73
C LYS A 140 -29.98 -1.30 -24.52
N LYS A 141 -30.08 -2.43 -23.83
CA LYS A 141 -30.38 -3.74 -24.46
C LYS A 141 -31.78 -3.79 -25.07
N GLU A 142 -32.78 -3.18 -24.44
CA GLU A 142 -34.10 -3.03 -25.03
C GLU A 142 -34.05 -2.16 -26.29
N ALA A 143 -33.30 -1.08 -26.29
CA ALA A 143 -33.11 -0.23 -27.48
C ALA A 143 -32.39 -0.98 -28.60
N GLU A 144 -31.34 -1.77 -28.29
CA GLU A 144 -30.65 -2.63 -29.26
C GLU A 144 -31.59 -3.62 -29.90
N GLN A 145 -32.46 -4.25 -29.10
CA GLN A 145 -33.48 -5.19 -29.63
C GLN A 145 -34.45 -4.50 -30.61
N LYS A 146 -34.97 -3.33 -30.24
CA LYS A 146 -35.86 -2.54 -31.11
C LYS A 146 -35.18 -2.11 -32.40
N LEU A 147 -33.93 -1.64 -32.36
CA LEU A 147 -33.17 -1.29 -33.55
C LEU A 147 -32.90 -2.51 -34.43
N THR A 148 -32.69 -3.68 -33.85
CA THR A 148 -32.50 -4.95 -34.56
C THR A 148 -33.79 -5.36 -35.28
N GLU A 149 -34.97 -5.21 -34.65
CA GLU A 149 -36.27 -5.44 -35.25
C GLU A 149 -36.53 -4.48 -36.44
N LEU A 150 -36.22 -3.18 -36.28
CA LEU A 150 -36.33 -2.18 -37.35
C LEU A 150 -35.39 -2.49 -38.52
N LEU A 151 -34.19 -2.99 -38.25
CA LEU A 151 -33.24 -3.40 -39.27
C LEU A 151 -33.81 -4.54 -40.14
N GLN A 152 -34.51 -5.51 -39.53
CA GLN A 152 -35.12 -6.63 -40.23
C GLN A 152 -36.32 -6.18 -41.12
N GLN A 153 -36.98 -5.09 -40.72
CA GLN A 153 -38.16 -4.55 -41.46
C GLN A 153 -37.77 -3.51 -42.53
N SER A 154 -36.51 -3.04 -42.53
CA SER A 154 -36.07 -1.99 -43.45
C SER A 154 -35.88 -2.54 -44.87
N GLY A 155 -36.61 -1.95 -45.82
CA GLY A 155 -36.45 -2.25 -47.25
C GLY A 155 -35.58 -1.25 -48.01
N ASN A 156 -35.09 -0.19 -47.37
CA ASN A 156 -34.32 0.88 -47.99
C ASN A 156 -32.84 0.81 -47.51
N LEU A 157 -31.91 0.71 -48.47
CA LEU A 157 -30.49 0.59 -48.19
C LEU A 157 -29.92 1.73 -47.31
N SER A 158 -30.33 2.99 -47.58
CA SER A 158 -29.88 4.14 -46.81
C SER A 158 -30.30 4.06 -45.32
N VAL A 159 -31.57 3.66 -45.10
CA VAL A 159 -32.10 3.46 -43.73
C VAL A 159 -31.40 2.28 -43.04
N THR A 160 -31.17 1.20 -43.78
CA THR A 160 -30.42 0.03 -43.26
C THR A 160 -29.04 0.41 -42.79
N LEU A 161 -28.28 1.19 -43.56
CA LEU A 161 -26.93 1.63 -43.18
C LEU A 161 -26.94 2.56 -41.96
N GLU A 162 -27.93 3.43 -41.84
CA GLU A 162 -28.07 4.31 -40.68
C GLU A 162 -28.40 3.52 -39.41
N ILE A 163 -29.33 2.56 -39.46
CA ILE A 163 -29.67 1.70 -38.34
C ILE A 163 -28.45 0.84 -37.97
N GLN A 164 -27.71 0.32 -38.95
CA GLN A 164 -26.50 -0.46 -38.70
C GLN A 164 -25.43 0.34 -37.94
N LYS A 165 -25.25 1.62 -38.30
CA LYS A 165 -24.36 2.53 -37.62
C LYS A 165 -24.79 2.75 -36.17
N GLN A 166 -26.09 3.08 -35.98
CA GLN A 166 -26.64 3.27 -34.63
C GLN A 166 -26.52 2.02 -33.74
N LEU A 167 -26.72 0.82 -34.31
CA LEU A 167 -26.51 -0.45 -33.61
C LEU A 167 -25.05 -0.64 -33.21
N THR A 168 -24.11 -0.30 -34.09
CA THR A 168 -22.68 -0.40 -33.76
C THR A 168 -22.31 0.54 -32.63
N ASP A 169 -22.77 1.79 -32.68
CA ASP A 169 -22.52 2.79 -31.62
C ASP A 169 -23.15 2.37 -30.29
N LEU A 170 -24.40 1.87 -30.34
CA LEU A 170 -25.12 1.40 -29.15
C LEU A 170 -24.46 0.16 -28.51
N ARG A 171 -23.93 -0.77 -29.32
CA ARG A 171 -23.18 -1.94 -28.81
C ARG A 171 -21.90 -1.54 -28.11
N ALA A 172 -21.14 -0.62 -28.71
CA ALA A 172 -19.94 -0.09 -28.06
C ALA A 172 -20.28 0.57 -26.71
N ASP A 173 -21.39 1.29 -26.63
CA ASP A 173 -21.90 1.87 -25.39
C ASP A 173 -22.27 0.80 -24.33
N ILE A 174 -22.98 -0.27 -24.77
CA ILE A 174 -23.36 -1.38 -23.88
C ILE A 174 -22.11 -2.04 -23.31
N GLU A 175 -21.13 -2.39 -24.16
CA GLU A 175 -19.87 -3.00 -23.73
C GLU A 175 -19.12 -2.13 -22.71
N SER A 176 -19.11 -0.82 -22.94
CA SER A 176 -18.48 0.13 -22.00
C SER A 176 -19.15 0.12 -20.62
N VAL A 177 -20.50 0.15 -20.59
CA VAL A 177 -21.27 0.17 -19.33
C VAL A 177 -21.20 -1.20 -18.63
N GLU A 178 -21.23 -2.30 -19.38
CA GLU A 178 -21.02 -3.66 -18.83
C GLU A 178 -19.62 -3.81 -18.23
N GLY A 179 -18.60 -3.26 -18.89
CA GLY A 179 -17.25 -3.22 -18.36
C GLY A 179 -17.18 -2.47 -17.01
N ARG A 180 -17.91 -1.36 -16.88
CA ARG A 180 -18.01 -0.61 -15.62
C ARG A 180 -18.71 -1.42 -14.53
N LEU A 181 -19.82 -2.09 -14.87
CA LEU A 181 -20.55 -2.95 -13.92
C LEU A 181 -19.68 -4.09 -13.42
N LYS A 182 -18.97 -4.77 -14.33
CA LYS A 182 -18.04 -5.84 -13.97
C LYS A 182 -16.95 -5.34 -13.03
N TYR A 183 -16.33 -4.20 -13.34
CA TYR A 183 -15.30 -3.60 -12.47
C TYR A 183 -15.86 -3.31 -11.07
N LEU A 184 -17.09 -2.78 -10.98
CA LEU A 184 -17.72 -2.48 -9.69
C LEU A 184 -18.06 -3.78 -8.94
N SER A 185 -18.53 -4.81 -9.63
CA SER A 185 -18.78 -6.14 -9.05
C SER A 185 -17.50 -6.74 -8.48
N ASP A 186 -16.40 -6.70 -9.24
CA ASP A 186 -15.10 -7.20 -8.80
C ASP A 186 -14.61 -6.46 -7.52
N GLN A 187 -14.93 -5.17 -7.38
CA GLN A 187 -14.59 -4.41 -6.16
C GLN A 187 -15.47 -4.75 -4.96
N VAL A 188 -16.73 -5.12 -5.19
CA VAL A 188 -17.64 -5.59 -4.13
C VAL A 188 -17.25 -6.99 -3.66
N ASP A 189 -16.90 -7.87 -4.60
CA ASP A 189 -16.55 -9.26 -4.31
C ASP A 189 -15.17 -9.36 -3.66
N TYR A 190 -14.21 -8.51 -4.08
CA TYR A 190 -12.85 -8.49 -3.59
C TYR A 190 -12.47 -7.12 -3.02
N SER A 191 -12.25 -7.10 -1.72
CA SER A 191 -11.69 -5.95 -1.01
C SER A 191 -10.18 -5.81 -1.26
N THR A 192 -9.66 -4.60 -1.07
CA THR A 192 -8.24 -4.30 -1.30
C THR A 192 -7.54 -3.96 0.00
N ILE A 193 -6.40 -4.61 0.29
CA ILE A 193 -5.52 -4.24 1.40
C ILE A 193 -4.19 -3.80 0.80
N ARG A 194 -3.85 -2.52 0.98
CA ARG A 194 -2.54 -1.98 0.61
C ARG A 194 -1.65 -1.95 1.83
N ILE A 195 -0.55 -2.68 1.79
CA ILE A 195 0.40 -2.78 2.89
C ILE A 195 1.73 -2.21 2.44
N SER A 196 2.23 -1.23 3.18
CA SER A 196 3.56 -0.67 3.02
C SER A 196 4.34 -0.88 4.31
N PHE A 197 5.40 -1.67 4.27
CA PHE A 197 6.23 -1.89 5.44
C PHE A 197 7.71 -1.81 5.10
N HIS A 198 8.49 -1.40 6.09
CA HIS A 198 9.94 -1.27 5.95
C HIS A 198 10.66 -1.55 7.27
N GLU A 199 11.91 -1.96 7.16
CA GLU A 199 12.85 -1.95 8.27
C GLU A 199 13.83 -0.78 8.12
N ASN A 200 14.23 -0.21 9.23
CA ASN A 200 15.34 0.73 9.21
C ASN A 200 16.64 -0.07 9.18
N THR A 201 17.47 0.17 8.19
CA THR A 201 18.82 -0.37 8.16
C THR A 201 19.55 0.17 9.38
N LYS A 202 19.92 -0.71 10.33
CA LYS A 202 20.59 -0.30 11.55
C LYS A 202 21.90 0.36 11.17
N TYR A 203 22.01 1.66 11.38
CA TYR A 203 23.24 2.44 11.19
C TYR A 203 24.47 1.84 11.92
N SER A 204 24.25 1.06 12.99
CA SER A 204 25.34 0.53 13.80
C SER A 204 26.23 -0.49 13.07
N LYS A 205 25.67 -1.29 12.15
CA LYS A 205 26.48 -2.20 11.32
C LYS A 205 27.24 -1.46 10.22
N ARG A 206 26.63 -0.41 9.67
CA ARG A 206 27.26 0.39 8.61
C ARG A 206 28.38 1.26 9.14
N PHE A 207 28.23 1.83 10.34
CA PHE A 207 29.29 2.67 10.95
C PHE A 207 30.61 1.91 11.07
N PHE A 208 30.60 0.67 11.54
CA PHE A 208 31.81 -0.14 11.62
C PHE A 208 32.36 -0.56 10.25
N VAL A 209 31.49 -0.81 9.28
CA VAL A 209 31.88 -1.10 7.89
C VAL A 209 32.45 0.15 7.24
N ASP A 210 31.76 1.28 7.36
CA ASP A 210 32.19 2.57 6.81
C ASP A 210 33.50 3.03 7.47
N LEU A 211 33.66 2.80 8.79
CA LEU A 211 34.91 3.07 9.50
C LEU A 211 36.05 2.16 9.02
N TRP A 212 35.78 0.88 8.79
CA TRP A 212 36.77 -0.06 8.27
C TRP A 212 37.17 0.28 6.84
N ASP A 213 36.20 0.67 6.00
CA ASP A 213 36.47 1.12 4.63
C ASP A 213 37.22 2.46 4.61
N ALA A 214 36.89 3.38 5.51
CA ALA A 214 37.62 4.63 5.69
C ALA A 214 39.08 4.39 6.14
N LEU A 215 39.31 3.44 7.07
CA LEU A 215 40.66 3.05 7.53
C LEU A 215 41.46 2.43 6.36
N LYS A 216 40.83 1.57 5.58
CA LYS A 216 41.45 0.91 4.42
C LYS A 216 41.80 1.91 3.32
N ASN A 217 40.88 2.83 3.03
CA ASN A 217 41.11 3.92 2.08
C ASN A 217 42.17 4.91 2.59
N GLY A 218 42.15 5.24 3.87
CA GLY A 218 43.17 6.06 4.53
C GLY A 218 44.56 5.43 4.45
N TRP A 219 44.68 4.10 4.58
CA TRP A 219 45.92 3.37 4.40
C TRP A 219 46.48 3.48 2.95
N GLN A 220 45.63 3.40 1.97
CA GLN A 220 46.06 3.59 0.58
C GLN A 220 46.56 5.03 0.33
N VAL A 221 45.85 6.04 0.85
CA VAL A 221 46.32 7.45 0.76
C VAL A 221 47.63 7.62 1.46
N PHE A 222 47.84 7.04 2.66
CA PHE A 222 49.11 7.06 3.39
C PHE A 222 50.25 6.47 2.56
N LEU A 223 50.03 5.31 1.92
CA LEU A 223 51.04 4.70 1.03
C LEU A 223 51.39 5.56 -0.16
N HIS A 224 50.40 6.24 -0.75
CA HIS A 224 50.62 7.19 -1.86
C HIS A 224 51.47 8.39 -1.41
N VAL A 225 51.19 8.96 -0.24
CA VAL A 225 51.99 10.06 0.34
C VAL A 225 53.41 9.59 0.62
N LEU A 226 53.56 8.37 1.15
CA LEU A 226 54.89 7.78 1.41
C LEU A 226 55.68 7.58 0.13
N THR A 227 55.04 7.13 -0.94
CA THR A 227 55.66 6.94 -2.28
C THR A 227 56.04 8.28 -2.89
N LEU A 228 55.25 9.31 -2.68
CA LEU A 228 55.53 10.66 -3.16
C LEU A 228 56.73 11.28 -2.41
N LEU A 229 56.80 11.08 -1.09
CA LEU A 229 57.98 11.46 -0.27
C LEU A 229 59.23 10.69 -0.68
N ALA A 230 59.09 9.38 -0.95
CA ALA A 230 60.23 8.56 -1.44
C ALA A 230 60.74 9.03 -2.79
N ASN A 231 59.89 9.53 -3.69
CA ASN A 231 60.33 10.10 -4.96
C ASN A 231 60.93 11.51 -4.83
N LEU A 232 60.64 12.24 -3.80
CA LEU A 232 61.12 13.60 -3.58
C LEU A 232 62.64 13.65 -3.33
N TRP A 233 63.24 12.57 -2.79
CA TRP A 233 64.67 12.50 -2.55
C TRP A 233 65.47 12.59 -3.83
N VAL A 234 64.97 12.10 -4.96
CA VAL A 234 65.64 12.18 -6.25
C VAL A 234 65.78 13.64 -6.68
N VAL A 235 64.76 14.45 -6.46
CA VAL A 235 64.80 15.91 -6.76
C VAL A 235 65.82 16.61 -5.89
N VAL A 236 65.86 16.27 -4.60
CA VAL A 236 66.85 16.82 -3.67
C VAL A 236 68.28 16.41 -4.07
N PHE A 237 68.46 15.17 -4.48
CA PHE A 237 69.75 14.68 -4.97
C PHE A 237 70.22 15.38 -6.25
N VAL A 238 69.32 15.57 -7.24
CA VAL A 238 69.62 16.32 -8.48
C VAL A 238 69.97 17.77 -8.13
N PHE A 239 69.25 18.40 -7.24
CA PHE A 239 69.54 19.79 -6.77
C PHE A 239 70.91 19.86 -6.11
N PHE A 240 71.33 18.85 -5.32
CA PHE A 240 72.65 18.81 -4.69
C PHE A 240 73.74 18.63 -5.72
N LEU A 241 73.53 17.76 -6.74
CA LEU A 241 74.48 17.58 -7.82
C LEU A 241 74.65 18.89 -8.64
N LEU A 242 73.61 19.57 -8.96
CA LEU A 242 73.64 20.86 -9.69
C LEU A 242 74.39 21.94 -8.86
N ARG A 243 74.13 22.01 -7.57
CA ARG A 243 74.81 22.94 -6.67
C ARG A 243 76.29 22.60 -6.51
N PHE A 244 76.62 21.33 -6.43
CA PHE A 244 78.01 20.90 -6.34
C PHE A 244 78.78 21.10 -7.66
N GLY A 245 78.11 20.78 -8.79
CA GLY A 245 78.67 21.03 -10.12
C GLY A 245 78.90 22.54 -10.37
N TYR A 246 77.95 23.41 -9.96
CA TYR A 246 78.12 24.87 -10.07
C TYR A 246 79.30 25.37 -9.21
N LYS A 247 79.45 24.88 -7.97
CA LYS A 247 80.53 25.23 -7.08
C LYS A 247 81.91 24.79 -7.65
N TYR A 248 81.95 23.57 -8.22
CA TYR A 248 83.16 23.04 -8.87
C TYR A 248 83.54 23.82 -10.14
N TYR A 249 82.56 24.19 -10.94
CA TYR A 249 82.76 24.99 -12.14
C TYR A 249 83.28 26.40 -11.81
N LYS A 250 82.72 27.03 -10.78
CA LYS A 250 83.17 28.34 -10.32
C LYS A 250 84.61 28.33 -9.80
N ARG A 251 84.98 27.29 -9.05
CA ARG A 251 86.39 27.14 -8.60
C ARG A 251 87.37 27.01 -9.77
N ARG A 252 87.02 26.25 -10.78
CA ARG A 252 87.82 26.06 -11.93
C ARG A 252 88.04 27.33 -12.78
N ILE A 253 87.06 28.21 -12.77
CA ILE A 253 87.19 29.52 -13.41
C ILE A 253 88.08 30.46 -12.61
N GLU A 254 88.01 30.45 -11.33
CA GLU A 254 88.87 31.24 -10.42
C GLU A 254 90.31 30.79 -10.51
N ASP A 255 90.60 29.49 -10.56
CA ASP A 255 91.94 28.96 -10.72
C ASP A 255 92.56 29.33 -12.06
N ARG A 256 91.76 29.41 -13.14
CA ARG A 256 92.25 29.86 -14.47
C ARG A 256 92.58 31.35 -14.52
N LYS A 257 91.86 32.17 -13.69
CA LYS A 257 92.15 33.62 -13.58
C LYS A 257 93.40 33.93 -12.80
N ASN A 258 93.78 33.07 -11.82
CA ASN A 258 94.96 33.28 -10.99
C ASN A 258 96.24 32.78 -11.70
N ASN A 259 96.18 31.98 -12.74
CA ASN A 259 97.34 31.45 -13.46
C ASN A 259 97.80 32.31 -14.68
N HIS A 260 97.13 33.49 -14.85
CA HIS A 260 97.45 34.49 -15.88
C HIS A 260 97.89 35.85 -15.31
N ARG A 261 98.36 35.89 -14.05
CA ARG A 261 99.10 37.05 -13.46
C ARG A 261 100.55 36.72 -13.19
#